data_24668115b0a5d1d82cecf654a8d6275b
#
_entry.id   24668115b0a5d1d82cecf654a8d6275b
#
_cell.length_a   1.000
_cell.length_b   1.000
_cell.length_c   1.000
_cell.angle_alpha   90.00
_cell.angle_beta   90.00
_cell.angle_gamma   90.00
#
_symmetry.space_group_name_H-M   'P 1'
#
loop_
_entity.id
_entity.type
_entity.pdbx_description
1 polymer ?
#
loop_
_entity_poly.entity_id
_entity_poly.type
_entity_poly.pdbx_seq_one_letter_code
_entity_poly.pdbx_strand_id
1 'polypeptide(L)'
;MKNQYLCDIGDYGKYALMRAFATAGVKVGVNWYLTEDDGSKDGKFVDYLEKGDLRWLCPDLFDELTKIVNKKNRTIQDIEKSGILPGAGYFSEQIPLGGTPDERLQKRVRWFEKSLEALADAELIFADPDNGLLVSDNAKEKDSEKYILPAEVERMFRGGYNVVYYCHKGRRQYKAWVEYLSTMFERIDDAKPAVLTYHKGTQRSYVFLIHKKDFQKYRGIIDTFHSRWYRLFSEEYTEIGDVTREVTEAPFVVKCSDGAEVTIEKRADGKIQIKNSKNPTTYLVLDADQFCRRVWMY
;
A
#
# COMPACT_ATOMS: atom_id res chain seq x y z
N MET A 1 -1.87 -11.81 7.95
CA MET A 1 -0.41 -11.88 8.35
C MET A 1 -0.12 -13.18 9.06
N LYS A 2 1.07 -13.76 8.89
CA LYS A 2 1.57 -14.93 9.61
C LYS A 2 2.95 -14.65 10.19
N ASN A 3 3.30 -15.27 11.32
CA ASN A 3 4.63 -15.10 11.90
C ASN A 3 5.75 -15.58 10.96
N GLN A 4 5.49 -16.62 10.17
CA GLN A 4 6.46 -17.14 9.20
C GLN A 4 6.87 -16.13 8.10
N TYR A 5 6.05 -15.10 7.83
CA TYR A 5 6.36 -14.05 6.82
C TYR A 5 7.23 -12.93 7.38
N LEU A 6 7.41 -12.90 8.70
CA LEU A 6 8.05 -11.79 9.37
C LEU A 6 9.48 -11.51 8.86
N CYS A 7 9.78 -10.23 8.64
CA CYS A 7 11.06 -9.74 8.11
C CYS A 7 11.38 -10.18 6.67
N ASP A 8 10.40 -10.65 5.88
CA ASP A 8 10.65 -10.85 4.45
C ASP A 8 10.88 -9.49 3.75
N ILE A 9 11.34 -9.53 2.51
CA ILE A 9 11.60 -8.30 1.73
C ILE A 9 10.36 -7.40 1.59
N GLY A 10 9.14 -7.98 1.61
CA GLY A 10 7.91 -7.22 1.57
C GLY A 10 7.63 -6.47 2.87
N ASP A 11 8.00 -7.05 3.99
CA ASP A 11 7.89 -6.43 5.30
C ASP A 11 8.79 -5.19 5.41
N TYR A 12 9.97 -5.21 4.79
CA TYR A 12 10.84 -4.05 4.76
C TYR A 12 10.15 -2.84 4.11
N GLY A 13 9.54 -3.03 2.94
CA GLY A 13 8.76 -1.97 2.28
C GLY A 13 7.54 -1.55 3.09
N LYS A 14 6.80 -2.52 3.63
CA LYS A 14 5.61 -2.30 4.46
C LYS A 14 5.92 -1.44 5.69
N TYR A 15 6.90 -1.86 6.49
CA TYR A 15 7.25 -1.12 7.70
C TYR A 15 7.88 0.24 7.39
N ALA A 16 8.65 0.37 6.31
CA ALA A 16 9.16 1.67 5.87
C ALA A 16 8.04 2.66 5.54
N LEU A 17 7.00 2.19 4.83
CA LEU A 17 5.83 3.01 4.52
C LEU A 17 5.06 3.41 5.79
N MET A 18 4.73 2.47 6.66
CA MET A 18 4.03 2.77 7.92
C MET A 18 4.87 3.66 8.86
N ARG A 19 6.19 3.44 8.91
CA ARG A 19 7.11 4.27 9.67
C ARG A 19 7.12 5.73 9.18
N ALA A 20 6.96 5.98 7.87
CA ALA A 20 6.88 7.34 7.35
C ALA A 20 5.69 8.11 7.96
N PHE A 21 4.54 7.46 8.12
CA PHE A 21 3.39 8.05 8.79
C PHE A 21 3.63 8.25 10.30
N ALA A 22 4.12 7.21 10.98
CA ALA A 22 4.38 7.27 12.43
C ALA A 22 5.41 8.35 12.78
N THR A 23 6.50 8.49 12.02
CA THR A 23 7.52 9.54 12.24
C THR A 23 7.04 10.94 11.87
N ALA A 24 6.03 11.08 11.02
CA ALA A 24 5.36 12.34 10.73
C ALA A 24 4.28 12.71 11.78
N GLY A 25 4.21 11.97 12.88
CA GLY A 25 3.30 12.23 14.00
C GLY A 25 1.87 11.75 13.79
N VAL A 26 1.63 10.85 12.83
CA VAL A 26 0.34 10.16 12.67
C VAL A 26 0.27 9.00 13.65
N LYS A 27 -0.78 8.91 14.44
CA LYS A 27 -1.04 7.77 15.32
C LYS A 27 -1.45 6.56 14.46
N VAL A 28 -0.50 5.66 14.22
CA VAL A 28 -0.74 4.44 13.42
C VAL A 28 -1.25 3.33 14.32
N GLY A 29 -2.36 2.71 13.93
CA GLY A 29 -2.86 1.47 14.51
C GLY A 29 -2.64 0.32 13.51
N VAL A 30 -2.07 -0.79 13.96
CA VAL A 30 -1.83 -1.97 13.13
C VAL A 30 -2.76 -3.11 13.54
N ASN A 31 -3.67 -3.48 12.65
CA ASN A 31 -4.43 -4.72 12.78
C ASN A 31 -3.76 -5.79 11.90
N TRP A 32 -3.13 -6.76 12.52
CA TRP A 32 -2.33 -7.76 11.82
C TRP A 32 -3.16 -8.74 10.98
N TYR A 33 -4.46 -8.84 11.19
CA TYR A 33 -5.25 -9.91 10.56
C TYR A 33 -4.53 -11.25 10.68
N LEU A 34 -4.08 -11.54 11.92
CA LEU A 34 -3.19 -12.65 12.19
C LEU A 34 -3.89 -13.99 11.97
N THR A 35 -3.25 -14.85 11.16
CA THR A 35 -3.67 -16.23 10.91
C THR A 35 -2.59 -17.20 11.39
N GLU A 36 -2.93 -18.48 11.54
CA GLU A 36 -1.97 -19.52 11.92
C GLU A 36 -0.92 -19.73 10.82
N ASP A 37 0.29 -20.07 11.26
CA ASP A 37 1.35 -20.50 10.35
C ASP A 37 0.97 -21.82 9.68
N ASP A 38 1.14 -21.92 8.37
CA ASP A 38 0.78 -23.11 7.60
C ASP A 38 1.97 -24.03 7.27
N GLY A 39 3.16 -23.69 7.78
CA GLY A 39 4.40 -24.45 7.56
C GLY A 39 4.92 -24.40 6.12
N SER A 40 4.34 -23.57 5.25
CA SER A 40 4.81 -23.39 3.88
C SER A 40 6.22 -22.78 3.83
N LYS A 41 6.82 -22.79 2.63
CA LYS A 41 8.13 -22.16 2.40
C LYS A 41 8.04 -20.65 2.14
N ASP A 42 6.85 -20.08 2.16
CA ASP A 42 6.63 -18.66 1.91
C ASP A 42 7.19 -17.80 3.06
N GLY A 43 7.52 -16.53 2.79
CA GLY A 43 8.05 -15.61 3.79
C GLY A 43 9.54 -15.79 4.15
N LYS A 44 10.31 -16.52 3.32
CA LYS A 44 11.76 -16.77 3.55
C LYS A 44 12.68 -15.84 2.77
N PHE A 45 12.19 -14.81 2.12
CA PHE A 45 12.98 -13.86 1.33
C PHE A 45 13.69 -12.83 2.24
N VAL A 46 14.63 -13.33 3.05
CA VAL A 46 15.39 -12.53 4.03
C VAL A 46 16.84 -12.23 3.60
N ASP A 47 17.31 -12.81 2.50
CA ASP A 47 18.67 -12.65 1.98
C ASP A 47 19.06 -11.18 1.73
N TYR A 48 18.10 -10.27 1.54
CA TYR A 48 18.37 -8.84 1.37
C TYR A 48 19.03 -8.23 2.60
N LEU A 49 18.77 -8.79 3.80
CA LEU A 49 19.38 -8.35 5.06
C LEU A 49 20.87 -8.72 5.14
N GLU A 50 21.27 -9.83 4.50
CA GLU A 50 22.68 -10.24 4.40
C GLU A 50 23.44 -9.42 3.35
N LYS A 51 22.79 -9.13 2.22
CA LYS A 51 23.38 -8.38 1.10
C LYS A 51 23.60 -6.91 1.43
N GLY A 52 22.74 -6.30 2.25
CA GLY A 52 22.86 -4.93 2.72
C GLY A 52 22.65 -3.83 1.67
N ASP A 53 22.35 -4.21 0.42
CA ASP A 53 22.19 -3.30 -0.72
C ASP A 53 21.02 -2.31 -0.59
N LEU A 54 20.05 -2.61 0.26
CA LEU A 54 18.88 -1.75 0.53
C LEU A 54 18.98 -0.97 1.86
N ARG A 55 20.04 -1.20 2.67
CA ARG A 55 20.17 -0.58 3.99
C ARG A 55 20.13 0.96 3.94
N TRP A 56 20.68 1.57 2.89
CA TRP A 56 20.72 3.02 2.73
C TRP A 56 19.35 3.71 2.65
N LEU A 57 18.30 2.96 2.29
CA LEU A 57 16.92 3.49 2.21
C LEU A 57 16.34 3.83 3.60
N CYS A 58 16.53 2.95 4.57
CA CYS A 58 16.11 3.14 5.94
C CYS A 58 17.01 2.33 6.90
N PRO A 59 18.20 2.87 7.27
CA PRO A 59 19.21 2.14 8.04
C PRO A 59 18.68 1.56 9.35
N ASP A 60 18.01 2.39 10.17
CA ASP A 60 17.53 1.96 11.49
C ASP A 60 16.52 0.82 11.41
N LEU A 61 15.58 0.91 10.47
CA LEU A 61 14.62 -0.17 10.21
C LEU A 61 15.32 -1.43 9.74
N PHE A 62 16.26 -1.29 8.79
CA PHE A 62 16.99 -2.41 8.24
C PHE A 62 17.78 -3.15 9.32
N ASP A 63 18.49 -2.41 10.17
CA ASP A 63 19.29 -2.98 11.25
C ASP A 63 18.44 -3.67 12.32
N GLU A 64 17.25 -3.11 12.61
CA GLU A 64 16.33 -3.73 13.55
C GLU A 64 15.71 -5.02 13.00
N LEU A 65 15.30 -5.03 11.72
CA LEU A 65 14.83 -6.26 11.07
C LEU A 65 15.94 -7.33 11.01
N THR A 66 17.19 -6.92 10.81
CA THR A 66 18.34 -7.85 10.87
C THR A 66 18.48 -8.49 12.25
N LYS A 67 18.28 -7.75 13.34
CA LYS A 67 18.29 -8.31 14.70
C LYS A 67 17.14 -9.29 14.92
N ILE A 68 15.95 -8.94 14.43
CA ILE A 68 14.74 -9.77 14.61
C ILE A 68 14.86 -11.08 13.83
N VAL A 69 15.36 -11.04 12.58
CA VAL A 69 15.48 -12.23 11.73
C VAL A 69 16.45 -13.27 12.32
N ASN A 70 17.44 -12.81 13.07
CA ASN A 70 18.43 -13.68 13.72
C ASN A 70 17.89 -14.37 14.99
N LYS A 71 16.68 -14.05 15.45
CA LYS A 71 16.06 -14.76 16.56
C LYS A 71 15.59 -16.15 16.14
N LYS A 72 15.75 -17.13 17.03
CA LYS A 72 15.35 -18.53 16.76
C LYS A 72 13.85 -18.67 16.45
N ASN A 73 13.01 -17.95 17.20
CA ASN A 73 11.56 -17.93 17.03
C ASN A 73 11.11 -16.47 16.97
N ARG A 74 10.93 -15.97 15.76
CA ARG A 74 10.46 -14.60 15.52
C ARG A 74 8.94 -14.55 15.45
N THR A 75 8.35 -13.55 16.07
CA THR A 75 6.90 -13.34 16.11
C THR A 75 6.56 -11.88 15.89
N ILE A 76 5.31 -11.56 15.57
CA ILE A 76 4.86 -10.17 15.41
C ILE A 76 5.13 -9.32 16.66
N GLN A 77 5.13 -9.92 17.85
CA GLN A 77 5.48 -9.24 19.10
C GLN A 77 6.92 -8.70 19.09
N ASP A 78 7.81 -9.29 18.30
CA ASP A 78 9.16 -8.74 18.13
C ASP A 78 9.13 -7.40 17.38
N ILE A 79 8.23 -7.26 16.40
CA ILE A 79 7.99 -5.99 15.71
C ILE A 79 7.34 -4.97 16.65
N GLU A 80 6.31 -5.38 17.38
CA GLU A 80 5.58 -4.50 18.31
C GLU A 80 6.50 -3.91 19.39
N LYS A 81 7.44 -4.70 19.89
CA LYS A 81 8.42 -4.31 20.93
C LYS A 81 9.64 -3.56 20.38
N SER A 82 9.91 -3.65 19.10
CA SER A 82 11.14 -3.08 18.50
C SER A 82 11.14 -1.56 18.41
N GLY A 83 9.97 -0.92 18.44
CA GLY A 83 9.83 0.52 18.25
C GLY A 83 10.06 0.99 16.80
N ILE A 84 10.09 0.08 15.81
CA ILE A 84 10.24 0.45 14.39
C ILE A 84 9.07 1.30 13.89
N LEU A 85 7.90 1.21 14.51
CA LEU A 85 6.76 2.09 14.29
C LEU A 85 6.53 2.92 15.58
N PRO A 86 7.13 4.11 15.68
CA PRO A 86 7.08 4.91 16.91
C PRO A 86 5.65 5.27 17.31
N GLY A 87 5.26 4.93 18.54
CA GLY A 87 3.94 5.27 19.09
C GLY A 87 2.76 4.52 18.45
N ALA A 88 3.01 3.46 17.67
CA ALA A 88 1.94 2.68 17.08
C ALA A 88 1.20 1.83 18.12
N GLY A 89 -0.13 1.74 17.96
CA GLY A 89 -0.97 0.74 18.61
C GLY A 89 -1.03 -0.54 17.78
N TYR A 90 -1.28 -1.68 18.46
CA TYR A 90 -1.32 -2.98 17.78
C TYR A 90 -2.50 -3.81 18.23
N PHE A 91 -3.07 -4.58 17.31
CA PHE A 91 -4.02 -5.64 17.58
C PHE A 91 -3.53 -6.93 16.96
N SER A 92 -3.23 -7.92 17.80
CA SER A 92 -2.56 -9.17 17.46
C SER A 92 -3.33 -10.44 17.87
N GLU A 93 -4.62 -10.31 18.20
CA GLU A 93 -5.46 -11.51 18.35
C GLU A 93 -5.62 -12.19 16.98
N GLN A 94 -5.49 -13.51 16.95
CA GLN A 94 -5.73 -14.29 15.74
C GLN A 94 -7.20 -14.21 15.32
N ILE A 95 -7.42 -14.17 13.99
CA ILE A 95 -8.78 -14.29 13.45
C ILE A 95 -9.33 -15.65 13.83
N PRO A 96 -10.53 -15.71 14.47
CA PRO A 96 -11.06 -16.95 14.95
C PRO A 96 -11.45 -17.89 13.80
N LEU A 97 -10.91 -19.09 13.83
CA LEU A 97 -11.20 -20.19 12.94
C LEU A 97 -12.12 -21.21 13.63
N GLY A 98 -12.76 -22.05 12.83
CA GLY A 98 -13.56 -23.19 13.32
C GLY A 98 -15.01 -22.84 13.67
N GLY A 99 -15.85 -23.87 13.65
CA GLY A 99 -17.29 -23.81 13.77
C GLY A 99 -18.02 -23.77 12.44
N THR A 100 -19.34 -23.67 12.50
CA THR A 100 -20.21 -23.47 11.33
C THR A 100 -19.95 -22.11 10.67
N PRO A 101 -20.36 -21.89 9.42
CA PRO A 101 -20.21 -20.59 8.76
C PRO A 101 -20.82 -19.42 9.55
N ASP A 102 -21.95 -19.63 10.21
CA ASP A 102 -22.61 -18.60 11.02
C ASP A 102 -21.84 -18.31 12.31
N GLU A 103 -21.33 -19.34 12.97
CA GLU A 103 -20.47 -19.17 14.16
C GLU A 103 -19.17 -18.43 13.81
N ARG A 104 -18.54 -18.74 12.67
CA ARG A 104 -17.34 -18.03 12.21
C ARG A 104 -17.64 -16.55 11.96
N LEU A 105 -18.76 -16.24 11.30
CA LEU A 105 -19.17 -14.87 11.08
C LEU A 105 -19.35 -14.11 12.40
N GLN A 106 -20.07 -14.67 13.36
CA GLN A 106 -20.29 -14.04 14.66
C GLN A 106 -18.99 -13.84 15.45
N LYS A 107 -18.09 -14.83 15.42
CA LYS A 107 -16.77 -14.72 16.05
C LYS A 107 -15.93 -13.62 15.39
N ARG A 108 -15.94 -13.55 14.04
CA ARG A 108 -15.22 -12.52 13.29
C ARG A 108 -15.72 -11.11 13.59
N VAL A 109 -17.03 -10.91 13.66
CA VAL A 109 -17.62 -9.62 14.04
C VAL A 109 -17.11 -9.17 15.41
N ARG A 110 -17.15 -10.07 16.42
CA ARG A 110 -16.64 -9.75 17.77
C ARG A 110 -15.14 -9.48 17.78
N TRP A 111 -14.36 -10.25 17.02
CA TRP A 111 -12.92 -10.05 16.87
C TRP A 111 -12.63 -8.69 16.25
N PHE A 112 -13.38 -8.32 15.23
CA PHE A 112 -13.20 -7.03 14.54
C PHE A 112 -13.56 -5.84 15.45
N GLU A 113 -14.67 -5.90 16.20
CA GLU A 113 -15.04 -4.85 17.17
C GLU A 113 -13.96 -4.70 18.26
N LYS A 114 -13.41 -5.80 18.78
CA LYS A 114 -12.26 -5.74 19.71
C LYS A 114 -11.04 -5.04 19.07
N SER A 115 -10.80 -5.25 17.77
CA SER A 115 -9.70 -4.58 17.09
C SER A 115 -9.90 -3.06 17.04
N LEU A 116 -11.13 -2.60 16.83
CA LEU A 116 -11.45 -1.16 16.86
C LEU A 116 -11.30 -0.57 18.27
N GLU A 117 -11.71 -1.32 19.31
CA GLU A 117 -11.50 -0.90 20.70
C GLU A 117 -10.00 -0.77 21.03
N ALA A 118 -9.18 -1.77 20.64
CA ALA A 118 -7.74 -1.76 20.88
C ALA A 118 -7.00 -0.65 20.11
N LEU A 119 -7.54 -0.22 18.97
CA LEU A 119 -6.95 0.80 18.10
C LEU A 119 -7.70 2.14 18.17
N ALA A 120 -8.49 2.39 19.21
CA ALA A 120 -9.35 3.56 19.30
C ALA A 120 -8.59 4.91 19.21
N ASP A 121 -7.33 4.96 19.62
CA ASP A 121 -6.48 6.16 19.56
C ASP A 121 -5.82 6.40 18.19
N ALA A 122 -5.98 5.49 17.22
CA ALA A 122 -5.36 5.61 15.91
C ALA A 122 -6.00 6.72 15.06
N GLU A 123 -5.19 7.40 14.24
CA GLU A 123 -5.64 8.28 13.14
C GLU A 123 -5.63 7.53 11.80
N LEU A 124 -4.72 6.55 11.66
CA LEU A 124 -4.56 5.68 10.50
C LEU A 124 -4.54 4.23 10.96
N ILE A 125 -5.49 3.42 10.49
CA ILE A 125 -5.45 1.96 10.70
C ILE A 125 -4.83 1.29 9.47
N PHE A 126 -3.75 0.56 9.71
CA PHE A 126 -3.17 -0.37 8.74
C PHE A 126 -3.70 -1.77 8.99
N ALA A 127 -4.42 -2.32 8.01
CA ALA A 127 -4.88 -3.70 7.99
C ALA A 127 -3.96 -4.56 7.13
N ASP A 128 -3.46 -5.67 7.68
CA ASP A 128 -2.46 -6.55 7.06
C ASP A 128 -2.99 -7.98 6.81
N PRO A 129 -4.03 -8.17 5.98
CA PRO A 129 -4.51 -9.49 5.61
C PRO A 129 -3.51 -10.20 4.70
N ASP A 130 -3.50 -11.55 4.67
CA ASP A 130 -2.58 -12.33 3.83
C ASP A 130 -2.77 -12.04 2.32
N ASN A 131 -4.03 -11.89 1.86
CA ASN A 131 -4.36 -11.85 0.44
C ASN A 131 -4.94 -10.50 -0.04
N GLY A 132 -5.40 -9.63 0.86
CA GLY A 132 -6.03 -8.36 0.54
C GLY A 132 -7.54 -8.34 0.75
N LEU A 133 -8.30 -7.71 -0.15
CA LEU A 133 -9.74 -7.50 -0.04
C LEU A 133 -10.54 -8.70 -0.58
N LEU A 134 -11.54 -9.16 0.17
CA LEU A 134 -12.51 -10.16 -0.29
C LEU A 134 -13.71 -9.45 -0.94
N VAL A 135 -13.69 -9.33 -2.25
CA VAL A 135 -14.69 -8.54 -3.02
C VAL A 135 -16.13 -9.00 -2.81
N SER A 136 -16.34 -10.30 -2.57
CA SER A 136 -17.69 -10.84 -2.29
C SER A 136 -18.28 -10.37 -0.95
N ASP A 137 -17.47 -9.80 -0.05
CA ASP A 137 -17.88 -9.35 1.31
C ASP A 137 -18.55 -10.47 2.14
N ASN A 138 -18.20 -11.72 1.87
CA ASN A 138 -18.83 -12.87 2.48
C ASN A 138 -17.87 -13.59 3.46
N ALA A 139 -17.95 -13.25 4.73
CA ALA A 139 -17.13 -13.87 5.79
C ALA A 139 -17.37 -15.37 5.97
N LYS A 140 -18.42 -15.93 5.37
CA LYS A 140 -18.73 -17.37 5.43
C LYS A 140 -17.95 -18.18 4.40
N GLU A 141 -17.33 -17.53 3.41
CA GLU A 141 -16.52 -18.21 2.41
C GLU A 141 -15.32 -18.92 3.06
N LYS A 142 -14.90 -19.99 2.37
CA LYS A 142 -13.68 -20.69 2.75
C LYS A 142 -12.49 -19.73 2.59
N ASP A 143 -11.55 -19.82 3.52
CA ASP A 143 -10.33 -18.97 3.55
C ASP A 143 -10.59 -17.46 3.71
N SER A 144 -11.81 -17.04 4.08
CA SER A 144 -12.14 -15.61 4.27
C SER A 144 -11.27 -14.94 5.34
N GLU A 145 -10.67 -15.70 6.26
CA GLU A 145 -9.74 -15.22 7.28
C GLU A 145 -8.44 -14.66 6.69
N LYS A 146 -8.11 -15.00 5.45
CA LYS A 146 -6.93 -14.47 4.76
C LYS A 146 -7.17 -13.09 4.13
N TYR A 147 -8.39 -12.57 4.27
CA TYR A 147 -8.83 -11.33 3.62
C TYR A 147 -9.41 -10.35 4.62
N ILE A 148 -9.31 -9.06 4.29
CA ILE A 148 -10.16 -8.02 4.86
C ILE A 148 -11.47 -7.96 4.09
N LEU A 149 -12.59 -7.71 4.77
CA LEU A 149 -13.90 -7.56 4.15
C LEU A 149 -14.17 -6.09 3.79
N PRO A 150 -14.84 -5.81 2.67
CA PRO A 150 -15.32 -4.45 2.35
C PRO A 150 -16.10 -3.80 3.49
N ALA A 151 -16.98 -4.53 4.18
CA ALA A 151 -17.73 -4.02 5.33
C ALA A 151 -16.81 -3.61 6.50
N GLU A 152 -15.70 -4.32 6.73
CA GLU A 152 -14.71 -3.96 7.75
C GLU A 152 -13.95 -2.67 7.40
N VAL A 153 -13.54 -2.53 6.13
CA VAL A 153 -12.90 -1.30 5.62
C VAL A 153 -13.85 -0.10 5.77
N GLU A 154 -15.10 -0.26 5.34
CA GLU A 154 -16.12 0.76 5.46
C GLU A 154 -16.39 1.13 6.92
N ARG A 155 -16.49 0.15 7.81
CA ARG A 155 -16.71 0.36 9.25
C ARG A 155 -15.59 1.15 9.90
N MET A 156 -14.30 0.87 9.55
CA MET A 156 -13.15 1.66 9.98
C MET A 156 -13.25 3.10 9.47
N PHE A 157 -13.47 3.28 8.16
CA PHE A 157 -13.54 4.61 7.57
C PHE A 157 -14.72 5.44 8.13
N ARG A 158 -15.92 4.88 8.20
CA ARG A 158 -17.10 5.54 8.81
C ARG A 158 -16.93 5.80 10.31
N GLY A 159 -16.07 5.04 10.98
CA GLY A 159 -15.65 5.27 12.36
C GLY A 159 -14.69 6.45 12.53
N GLY A 160 -14.27 7.11 11.45
CA GLY A 160 -13.44 8.32 11.45
C GLY A 160 -11.95 8.05 11.26
N TYR A 161 -11.54 6.80 11.05
CA TYR A 161 -10.14 6.46 10.78
C TYR A 161 -9.80 6.66 9.31
N ASN A 162 -8.60 7.14 9.01
CA ASN A 162 -8.01 6.88 7.70
C ASN A 162 -7.62 5.40 7.65
N VAL A 163 -7.74 4.77 6.50
CA VAL A 163 -7.50 3.33 6.37
C VAL A 163 -6.46 3.07 5.30
N VAL A 164 -5.53 2.17 5.58
CA VAL A 164 -4.68 1.57 4.56
C VAL A 164 -4.72 0.05 4.72
N TYR A 165 -4.93 -0.68 3.64
CA TYR A 165 -4.92 -2.12 3.68
C TYR A 165 -3.99 -2.71 2.62
N TYR A 166 -3.38 -3.82 2.97
CA TYR A 166 -2.54 -4.61 2.08
C TYR A 166 -3.38 -5.32 1.02
N CYS A 167 -2.88 -5.34 -0.21
CA CYS A 167 -3.43 -6.10 -1.32
C CYS A 167 -2.35 -6.83 -2.11
N HIS A 168 -2.63 -8.08 -2.46
CA HIS A 168 -1.78 -8.85 -3.36
C HIS A 168 -2.39 -8.86 -4.77
N LYS A 169 -1.64 -8.35 -5.77
CA LYS A 169 -2.09 -8.37 -7.17
C LYS A 169 -2.24 -9.80 -7.70
N GLY A 170 -1.34 -10.69 -7.32
CA GLY A 170 -1.32 -12.06 -7.81
C GLY A 170 -1.17 -12.12 -9.32
N ARG A 171 -1.96 -12.99 -9.97
CA ARG A 171 -1.97 -13.18 -11.42
C ARG A 171 -3.03 -12.35 -12.16
N ARG A 172 -3.63 -11.36 -11.48
CA ARG A 172 -4.67 -10.52 -12.12
C ARG A 172 -4.08 -9.75 -13.29
N GLN A 173 -4.80 -9.76 -14.41
CA GLN A 173 -4.52 -8.87 -15.53
C GLN A 173 -4.76 -7.42 -15.11
N TYR A 174 -4.13 -6.45 -15.78
CA TYR A 174 -4.16 -5.05 -15.36
C TYR A 174 -5.60 -4.50 -15.21
N LYS A 175 -6.47 -4.76 -16.19
CA LYS A 175 -7.88 -4.32 -16.12
C LYS A 175 -8.60 -4.87 -14.88
N ALA A 176 -8.52 -6.17 -14.65
CA ALA A 176 -9.12 -6.81 -13.47
C ALA A 176 -8.48 -6.34 -12.15
N TRP A 177 -7.22 -5.91 -12.20
CA TRP A 177 -6.54 -5.32 -11.05
C TRP A 177 -7.08 -3.93 -10.73
N VAL A 178 -7.26 -3.07 -11.74
CA VAL A 178 -7.87 -1.74 -11.57
C VAL A 178 -9.30 -1.86 -11.05
N GLU A 179 -10.12 -2.74 -11.62
CA GLU A 179 -11.49 -3.03 -11.16
C GLU A 179 -11.50 -3.48 -9.69
N TYR A 180 -10.54 -4.35 -9.30
CA TYR A 180 -10.40 -4.79 -7.92
C TYR A 180 -10.03 -3.64 -6.96
N LEU A 181 -9.12 -2.75 -7.35
CA LEU A 181 -8.75 -1.59 -6.54
C LEU A 181 -9.90 -0.59 -6.41
N SER A 182 -10.69 -0.39 -7.47
CA SER A 182 -11.80 0.57 -7.48
C SER A 182 -12.98 0.13 -6.60
N THR A 183 -13.09 -1.14 -6.24
CA THR A 183 -14.19 -1.68 -5.44
C THR A 183 -14.50 -0.84 -4.18
N MET A 184 -13.46 -0.44 -3.44
CA MET A 184 -13.65 0.34 -2.21
C MET A 184 -13.82 1.84 -2.49
N PHE A 185 -13.29 2.35 -3.59
CA PHE A 185 -13.45 3.76 -3.96
C PHE A 185 -14.87 4.06 -4.44
N GLU A 186 -15.51 3.11 -5.10
CA GLU A 186 -16.93 3.19 -5.47
C GLU A 186 -17.85 3.06 -4.26
N ARG A 187 -17.47 2.23 -3.28
CA ARG A 187 -18.24 1.99 -2.06
C ARG A 187 -18.13 3.15 -1.06
N ILE A 188 -16.99 3.85 -1.04
CA ILE A 188 -16.70 4.97 -0.14
C ILE A 188 -16.31 6.19 -1.00
N ASP A 189 -17.29 6.79 -1.64
CA ASP A 189 -17.15 7.87 -2.63
C ASP A 189 -16.65 9.20 -2.04
N ASP A 190 -16.72 9.36 -0.72
CA ASP A 190 -16.18 10.52 0.01
C ASP A 190 -14.73 10.37 0.45
N ALA A 191 -14.13 9.18 0.27
CA ALA A 191 -12.70 8.98 0.51
C ALA A 191 -11.84 9.55 -0.62
N LYS A 192 -10.64 9.99 -0.26
CA LYS A 192 -9.57 10.32 -1.20
C LYS A 192 -8.62 9.12 -1.30
N PRO A 193 -8.58 8.43 -2.46
CA PRO A 193 -7.77 7.24 -2.62
C PRO A 193 -6.30 7.56 -2.91
N ALA A 194 -5.40 6.65 -2.49
CA ALA A 194 -4.05 6.56 -3.00
C ALA A 194 -3.62 5.08 -3.00
N VAL A 195 -2.83 4.66 -3.97
CA VAL A 195 -2.32 3.29 -4.05
C VAL A 195 -0.83 3.30 -4.31
N LEU A 196 -0.08 2.74 -3.38
CA LEU A 196 1.36 2.55 -3.52
C LEU A 196 1.66 1.06 -3.70
N THR A 197 2.40 0.71 -4.75
CA THR A 197 2.78 -0.67 -5.05
C THR A 197 4.27 -0.88 -4.89
N TYR A 198 4.64 -1.82 -4.04
CA TYR A 198 6.01 -2.26 -3.80
C TYR A 198 6.39 -3.40 -4.74
N HIS A 199 7.56 -3.27 -5.41
CA HIS A 199 7.95 -4.16 -6.51
C HIS A 199 9.06 -5.16 -6.17
N LYS A 200 9.58 -5.19 -4.94
CA LYS A 200 10.59 -6.20 -4.55
C LYS A 200 9.92 -7.47 -4.03
N GLY A 201 10.40 -8.61 -4.50
CA GLY A 201 9.77 -9.90 -4.25
C GLY A 201 8.46 -10.05 -5.03
N THR A 202 7.39 -10.44 -4.36
CA THR A 202 6.05 -10.38 -4.94
C THR A 202 5.49 -8.96 -4.89
N GLN A 203 4.75 -8.58 -5.92
CA GLN A 203 4.14 -7.26 -6.01
C GLN A 203 3.05 -7.10 -4.94
N ARG A 204 3.20 -6.06 -4.11
CA ARG A 204 2.32 -5.77 -2.97
C ARG A 204 1.83 -4.34 -3.03
N SER A 205 0.53 -4.14 -2.95
CA SER A 205 -0.08 -2.81 -3.00
C SER A 205 -0.68 -2.44 -1.64
N TYR A 206 -0.59 -1.18 -1.31
CA TYR A 206 -1.14 -0.55 -0.11
C TYR A 206 -2.18 0.45 -0.56
N VAL A 207 -3.44 0.15 -0.28
CA VAL A 207 -4.60 0.91 -0.74
C VAL A 207 -5.05 1.81 0.40
N PHE A 208 -4.93 3.11 0.19
CA PHE A 208 -5.32 4.15 1.14
C PHE A 208 -6.72 4.65 0.83
N LEU A 209 -7.50 4.85 1.88
CA LEU A 209 -8.75 5.57 1.91
C LEU A 209 -8.59 6.69 2.93
N ILE A 210 -8.50 7.93 2.47
CA ILE A 210 -8.12 9.07 3.29
C ILE A 210 -9.31 10.03 3.37
N HIS A 211 -9.64 10.50 4.57
CA HIS A 211 -10.63 11.54 4.75
C HIS A 211 -10.19 12.85 4.08
N LYS A 212 -11.12 13.57 3.45
CA LYS A 212 -10.83 14.85 2.76
C LYS A 212 -10.09 15.85 3.64
N LYS A 213 -10.43 15.92 4.95
CA LYS A 213 -9.78 16.80 5.92
C LYS A 213 -8.29 16.52 6.12
N ASP A 214 -7.88 15.25 5.98
CA ASP A 214 -6.52 14.77 6.25
C ASP A 214 -5.70 14.62 4.97
N PHE A 215 -6.33 14.73 3.79
CA PHE A 215 -5.74 14.38 2.51
C PHE A 215 -4.41 15.11 2.23
N GLN A 216 -4.35 16.41 2.44
CA GLN A 216 -3.13 17.19 2.19
C GLN A 216 -1.96 16.75 3.08
N LYS A 217 -2.22 16.47 4.37
CA LYS A 217 -1.22 15.95 5.31
C LYS A 217 -0.68 14.61 4.84
N TYR A 218 -1.58 13.68 4.51
CA TYR A 218 -1.23 12.32 4.12
C TYR A 218 -0.55 12.29 2.74
N ARG A 219 -1.03 13.11 1.80
CA ARG A 219 -0.42 13.25 0.48
C ARG A 219 1.04 13.71 0.61
N GLY A 220 1.32 14.73 1.42
CA GLY A 220 2.68 15.21 1.68
C GLY A 220 3.61 14.12 2.25
N ILE A 221 3.09 13.24 3.12
CA ILE A 221 3.84 12.09 3.66
C ILE A 221 4.12 11.07 2.55
N ILE A 222 3.11 10.73 1.74
CA ILE A 222 3.23 9.80 0.61
C ILE A 222 4.27 10.32 -0.40
N ASP A 223 4.21 11.60 -0.78
CA ASP A 223 5.13 12.22 -1.74
C ASP A 223 6.57 12.20 -1.22
N THR A 224 6.75 12.55 0.05
CA THR A 224 8.07 12.51 0.71
C THR A 224 8.64 11.09 0.75
N PHE A 225 7.81 10.11 1.12
CA PHE A 225 8.19 8.70 1.10
C PHE A 225 8.54 8.24 -0.30
N HIS A 226 7.66 8.50 -1.28
CA HIS A 226 7.84 8.06 -2.66
C HIS A 226 9.08 8.67 -3.31
N SER A 227 9.40 9.93 -3.03
CA SER A 227 10.61 10.59 -3.55
C SER A 227 11.91 9.86 -3.19
N ARG A 228 11.95 9.16 -2.05
CA ARG A 228 13.09 8.35 -1.60
C ARG A 228 13.01 6.90 -2.09
N TRP A 229 11.79 6.35 -2.19
CA TRP A 229 11.54 4.94 -2.46
C TRP A 229 11.09 4.66 -3.91
N TYR A 230 11.14 5.67 -4.82
CA TYR A 230 10.61 5.61 -6.19
C TYR A 230 11.11 4.43 -7.03
N ARG A 231 12.32 3.89 -6.72
CA ARG A 231 12.86 2.71 -7.42
C ARG A 231 12.21 1.40 -7.00
N LEU A 232 11.54 1.39 -5.87
CA LEU A 232 10.92 0.20 -5.28
C LEU A 232 9.41 0.32 -5.15
N PHE A 233 8.88 1.53 -5.19
CA PHE A 233 7.46 1.80 -5.15
C PHE A 233 7.03 2.59 -6.38
N SER A 234 5.86 2.23 -6.94
CA SER A 234 5.10 3.07 -7.86
C SER A 234 3.79 3.50 -7.22
N GLU A 235 3.26 4.61 -7.67
CA GLU A 235 1.89 5.02 -7.38
C GLU A 235 0.98 4.58 -8.54
N GLU A 236 -0.03 3.75 -8.27
CA GLU A 236 -0.90 3.20 -9.31
C GLU A 236 -2.23 3.95 -9.45
N TYR A 237 -2.60 4.73 -8.43
CA TYR A 237 -3.87 5.43 -8.39
C TYR A 237 -3.64 6.87 -7.89
N THR A 238 -3.42 7.76 -8.83
CA THR A 238 -3.63 9.20 -8.64
C THR A 238 -5.07 9.51 -9.02
N GLU A 239 -5.72 10.46 -8.35
CA GLU A 239 -7.09 10.87 -8.70
C GLU A 239 -7.19 11.16 -10.20
N ILE A 240 -7.72 10.20 -10.95
CA ILE A 240 -8.02 10.39 -12.39
C ILE A 240 -9.02 11.55 -12.59
N GLY A 241 -9.70 12.00 -11.51
CA GLY A 241 -10.67 13.08 -11.55
C GLY A 241 -10.10 14.49 -11.74
N ASP A 242 -8.89 14.78 -11.27
CA ASP A 242 -8.32 16.13 -11.35
C ASP A 242 -7.30 16.29 -12.48
N VAL A 243 -6.60 15.22 -12.88
CA VAL A 243 -5.65 15.26 -13.99
C VAL A 243 -6.35 15.30 -15.36
N THR A 244 -7.59 14.81 -15.45
CA THR A 244 -8.38 14.91 -16.69
C THR A 244 -9.04 16.27 -16.89
N ARG A 245 -9.05 17.14 -15.87
CA ARG A 245 -9.66 18.50 -15.98
C ARG A 245 -8.68 19.62 -16.29
N GLU A 246 -7.37 19.41 -16.17
CA GLU A 246 -6.37 20.43 -16.46
C GLU A 246 -5.18 19.95 -17.30
N VAL A 247 -5.40 19.11 -18.29
CA VAL A 247 -4.59 19.22 -19.49
C VAL A 247 -5.20 20.38 -20.27
N THR A 248 -4.96 21.58 -19.77
CA THR A 248 -5.21 22.82 -20.52
C THR A 248 -4.60 22.66 -21.90
N GLU A 249 -5.19 23.27 -22.91
CA GLU A 249 -4.76 23.26 -24.31
C GLU A 249 -3.32 23.77 -24.53
N ALA A 250 -2.60 24.15 -23.47
CA ALA A 250 -1.24 24.63 -23.52
C ALA A 250 -0.23 23.47 -23.32
N PRO A 251 0.85 23.41 -24.10
CA PRO A 251 1.92 22.43 -23.92
C PRO A 251 2.57 22.55 -22.54
N PHE A 252 2.76 21.42 -21.87
CA PHE A 252 3.50 21.37 -20.62
C PHE A 252 5.00 21.28 -20.91
N VAL A 253 5.82 22.17 -20.36
CA VAL A 253 7.27 22.20 -20.59
C VAL A 253 8.02 21.89 -19.31
N VAL A 254 8.85 20.84 -19.36
CA VAL A 254 9.75 20.43 -18.26
C VAL A 254 11.17 20.85 -18.62
N LYS A 255 11.86 21.56 -17.72
CA LYS A 255 13.29 21.84 -17.82
C LYS A 255 14.09 20.71 -17.17
N CYS A 256 14.95 20.09 -17.96
CA CYS A 256 15.83 19.02 -17.48
C CYS A 256 17.11 19.60 -16.86
N SER A 257 17.77 18.85 -16.00
CA SER A 257 19.03 19.25 -15.33
C SER A 257 20.18 19.51 -16.29
N ASP A 258 20.13 18.96 -17.51
CA ASP A 258 21.11 19.15 -18.59
C ASP A 258 20.80 20.36 -19.50
N GLY A 259 19.81 21.18 -19.11
CA GLY A 259 19.35 22.35 -19.85
C GLY A 259 18.44 22.06 -21.03
N ALA A 260 18.04 20.81 -21.27
CA ALA A 260 17.01 20.48 -22.26
C ALA A 260 15.63 20.88 -21.77
N GLU A 261 14.75 21.25 -22.71
CA GLU A 261 13.32 21.41 -22.44
C GLU A 261 12.55 20.27 -23.12
N VAL A 262 11.71 19.60 -22.35
CA VAL A 262 10.82 18.55 -22.84
C VAL A 262 9.41 19.11 -22.88
N THR A 263 8.85 19.21 -24.06
CA THR A 263 7.47 19.67 -24.28
C THR A 263 6.55 18.46 -24.40
N ILE A 264 5.49 18.45 -23.61
CA ILE A 264 4.45 17.42 -23.60
C ILE A 264 3.15 18.08 -24.05
N GLU A 265 2.56 17.61 -25.13
CA GLU A 265 1.33 18.18 -25.68
C GLU A 265 0.32 17.10 -26.06
N LYS A 266 -0.97 17.37 -25.90
CA LYS A 266 -2.04 16.50 -26.36
C LYS A 266 -2.37 16.84 -27.81
N ARG A 267 -2.38 15.84 -28.67
CA ARG A 267 -2.73 15.96 -30.09
C ARG A 267 -4.25 15.91 -30.27
N ALA A 268 -4.70 16.39 -31.42
CA ALA A 268 -6.12 16.33 -31.80
C ALA A 268 -6.69 14.90 -31.87
N ASP A 269 -5.82 13.88 -32.10
CA ASP A 269 -6.20 12.46 -32.10
C ASP A 269 -6.22 11.84 -30.70
N GLY A 270 -6.10 12.66 -29.64
CA GLY A 270 -6.12 12.22 -28.23
C GLY A 270 -4.81 11.62 -27.72
N LYS A 271 -3.80 11.47 -28.57
CA LYS A 271 -2.47 10.97 -28.19
C LYS A 271 -1.63 12.06 -27.55
N ILE A 272 -0.62 11.65 -26.82
CA ILE A 272 0.34 12.53 -26.14
C ILE A 272 1.63 12.53 -26.97
N GLN A 273 2.08 13.71 -27.35
CA GLN A 273 3.33 13.92 -28.06
C GLN A 273 4.37 14.54 -27.12
N ILE A 274 5.56 13.93 -27.10
CA ILE A 274 6.69 14.39 -26.29
C ILE A 274 7.81 14.81 -27.24
N LYS A 275 8.27 16.06 -27.13
CA LYS A 275 9.35 16.66 -27.91
C LYS A 275 10.49 17.06 -26.99
N ASN A 276 11.73 16.89 -27.44
CA ASN A 276 12.92 17.35 -26.71
C ASN A 276 13.57 18.47 -27.48
N SER A 277 13.88 19.61 -26.85
CA SER A 277 14.48 20.77 -27.49
C SER A 277 15.85 20.51 -28.11
N LYS A 278 16.62 19.56 -27.58
CA LYS A 278 17.93 19.16 -28.14
C LYS A 278 17.82 18.25 -29.34
N ASN A 279 16.66 17.65 -29.58
CA ASN A 279 16.41 16.81 -30.76
C ASN A 279 14.97 17.02 -31.29
N PRO A 280 14.69 18.20 -31.86
CA PRO A 280 13.33 18.61 -32.22
C PRO A 280 12.72 17.80 -33.38
N THR A 281 13.54 17.08 -34.14
CA THR A 281 13.08 16.22 -35.25
C THR A 281 12.62 14.85 -34.79
N THR A 282 13.00 14.45 -33.58
CA THR A 282 12.61 13.18 -32.94
C THR A 282 11.56 13.46 -31.87
N TYR A 283 10.39 12.87 -32.01
CA TYR A 283 9.33 12.96 -31.03
C TYR A 283 8.71 11.59 -30.77
N LEU A 284 8.21 11.40 -29.57
CA LEU A 284 7.52 10.21 -29.16
C LEU A 284 6.01 10.48 -29.13
N VAL A 285 5.22 9.63 -29.75
CA VAL A 285 3.75 9.70 -29.68
C VAL A 285 3.26 8.46 -28.95
N LEU A 286 2.54 8.68 -27.87
CA LEU A 286 2.02 7.62 -27.00
C LEU A 286 0.51 7.79 -26.88
N ASP A 287 -0.24 6.68 -26.75
CA ASP A 287 -1.55 6.76 -26.13
C ASP A 287 -1.41 7.09 -24.64
N ALA A 288 -2.52 7.46 -24.00
CA ALA A 288 -2.50 7.85 -22.58
C ALA A 288 -1.93 6.76 -21.68
N ASP A 289 -2.25 5.49 -21.97
CA ASP A 289 -1.77 4.33 -21.21
C ASP A 289 -0.26 4.11 -21.40
N GLN A 290 0.23 4.25 -22.61
CA GLN A 290 1.66 4.14 -22.93
C GLN A 290 2.45 5.30 -22.31
N PHE A 291 1.87 6.51 -22.28
CA PHE A 291 2.46 7.66 -21.62
C PHE A 291 2.61 7.41 -20.11
N CYS A 292 1.53 7.02 -19.43
CA CYS A 292 1.58 6.69 -18.03
C CYS A 292 2.62 5.60 -17.69
N ARG A 293 2.75 4.58 -18.53
CA ARG A 293 3.74 3.51 -18.32
C ARG A 293 5.19 3.94 -18.53
N ARG A 294 5.47 4.88 -19.42
CA ARG A 294 6.85 5.28 -19.77
C ARG A 294 7.38 6.46 -18.97
N VAL A 295 6.55 7.41 -18.60
CA VAL A 295 6.98 8.55 -17.76
C VAL A 295 7.41 8.09 -16.36
N TRP A 296 6.90 6.95 -15.90
CA TRP A 296 7.27 6.36 -14.61
C TRP A 296 8.44 5.35 -14.67
N MET A 297 9.05 5.14 -15.83
CA MET A 297 10.22 4.27 -16.00
C MET A 297 11.57 5.02 -16.04
N TYR A 298 11.55 6.32 -15.98
CA TYR A 298 12.72 7.19 -15.92
C TYR A 298 12.63 8.10 -14.69
#